data_240347b99bc1c8b79161d91beb8e9d1e
#
_entry.id   240347b99bc1c8b79161d91beb8e9d1e
#
_cell.length_a   1.000
_cell.length_b   1.000
_cell.length_c   1.000
_cell.angle_alpha   90.00
_cell.angle_beta   90.00
_cell.angle_gamma   90.00
#
_symmetry.space_group_name_H-M   'P 1'
#
loop_
_entity.id
_entity.type
_entity.pdbx_description
1 polymer ?
#
loop_
_entity_poly.entity_id
_entity_poly.type
_entity_poly.pdbx_seq_one_letter_code
_entity_poly.pdbx_strand_id
1 'polypeptide(L)'
;KKESESLIFTGLEIPRDYMFIREEEQMKRMIITIGRQSGSSGRKVGELLAERLSLPLYGKAELQKIAEGTDDYEEVQAFYEEEPVNSLLYAIAMSQFEQEVGRIPFQRIRELASKESCIIIGRCAGHIFREDPEAVRVFIHADPKIRVQRIMEREGLSETKAKKFLEDTDSRRASFHKYYTKQEWGLAQDYELCLDSGVLGIEGTVEVLTEYLRFRGFLGNE
;
A
#
# COMPACT_ATOMS: atom_id res chain seq x y z
N LYS A 1 -31.17 17.04 -47.36
CA LYS A 1 -30.38 15.85 -47.73
C LYS A 1 -29.02 16.00 -47.07
N LYS A 2 -28.78 15.34 -45.95
CA LYS A 2 -27.49 15.16 -45.35
C LYS A 2 -27.14 13.68 -45.48
N GLU A 3 -26.13 13.39 -46.26
CA GLU A 3 -25.59 12.06 -46.46
C GLU A 3 -24.94 11.59 -45.14
N SER A 4 -25.33 10.39 -44.73
CA SER A 4 -24.76 9.68 -43.60
C SER A 4 -23.52 8.92 -44.07
N GLU A 5 -22.32 9.35 -43.71
CA GLU A 5 -21.11 8.54 -43.85
C GLU A 5 -21.08 7.52 -42.71
N SER A 6 -21.20 6.26 -43.06
CA SER A 6 -21.01 5.12 -42.15
C SER A 6 -19.58 4.62 -42.30
N LEU A 7 -18.86 4.49 -41.19
CA LEU A 7 -17.57 3.79 -41.12
C LEU A 7 -17.85 2.29 -40.91
N ILE A 8 -17.47 1.48 -41.90
CA ILE A 8 -17.59 0.01 -41.85
C ILE A 8 -16.30 -0.54 -41.22
N PHE A 9 -16.41 -1.09 -40.03
CA PHE A 9 -15.38 -1.96 -39.45
C PHE A 9 -16.02 -3.33 -39.23
N THR A 10 -15.52 -4.35 -39.97
CA THR A 10 -15.83 -5.79 -39.81
C THR A 10 -17.33 -6.16 -39.78
N GLY A 11 -18.12 -5.68 -40.71
CA GLY A 11 -19.47 -6.21 -40.95
C GLY A 11 -20.56 -5.93 -39.91
N LEU A 12 -20.30 -5.07 -38.91
CA LEU A 12 -21.27 -4.58 -37.95
C LEU A 12 -21.41 -3.06 -38.09
N GLU A 13 -22.57 -2.58 -38.49
CA GLU A 13 -22.91 -1.16 -38.43
C GLU A 13 -23.12 -0.77 -36.94
N ILE A 14 -22.19 0.02 -36.39
CA ILE A 14 -22.36 0.63 -35.07
C ILE A 14 -23.07 1.98 -35.26
N PRO A 15 -24.28 2.17 -34.70
CA PRO A 15 -24.95 3.45 -34.76
C PRO A 15 -24.08 4.58 -34.17
N ARG A 16 -24.07 5.74 -34.83
CA ARG A 16 -23.27 6.92 -34.38
C ARG A 16 -23.58 7.38 -32.94
N ASP A 17 -24.76 7.07 -32.45
CA ASP A 17 -25.20 7.39 -31.09
C ASP A 17 -24.47 6.59 -30.02
N TYR A 18 -23.79 5.49 -30.37
CA TYR A 18 -22.91 4.73 -29.47
C TYR A 18 -21.50 5.31 -29.34
N MET A 19 -21.15 6.28 -30.18
CA MET A 19 -19.79 6.87 -30.18
C MET A 19 -19.64 8.10 -29.26
N PHE A 20 -20.72 8.54 -28.59
CA PHE A 20 -20.71 9.71 -27.71
C PHE A 20 -21.09 9.45 -26.26
N ILE A 21 -21.11 8.19 -25.82
CA ILE A 21 -21.07 7.90 -24.39
C ILE A 21 -19.60 7.58 -24.04
N ARG A 22 -18.71 8.56 -24.17
CA ARG A 22 -17.72 8.74 -23.14
C ARG A 22 -18.48 9.38 -21.98
N GLU A 23 -19.15 8.58 -21.19
CA GLU A 23 -19.27 8.87 -19.78
C GLU A 23 -17.86 9.25 -19.38
N GLU A 24 -17.67 10.43 -18.76
CA GLU A 24 -16.49 10.68 -17.96
C GLU A 24 -16.44 9.45 -17.04
N GLU A 25 -15.56 8.50 -17.34
CA GLU A 25 -15.27 7.39 -16.44
C GLU A 25 -14.74 8.07 -15.18
N GLN A 26 -15.65 8.27 -14.26
CA GLN A 26 -15.35 8.77 -12.93
C GLN A 26 -14.36 7.75 -12.39
N MET A 27 -13.07 8.12 -12.39
CA MET A 27 -12.00 7.19 -11.98
C MET A 27 -12.43 6.60 -10.65
N LYS A 28 -12.66 5.29 -10.66
CA LYS A 28 -13.07 4.55 -9.48
C LYS A 28 -12.07 4.83 -8.38
N ARG A 29 -12.53 5.18 -7.19
CA ARG A 29 -11.63 5.37 -6.03
C ARG A 29 -10.71 4.15 -5.91
N MET A 30 -9.45 4.38 -5.62
CA MET A 30 -8.43 3.34 -5.54
C MET A 30 -7.55 3.56 -4.31
N ILE A 31 -7.42 2.53 -3.47
CA ILE A 31 -6.55 2.53 -2.31
C ILE A 31 -5.47 1.47 -2.51
N ILE A 32 -4.22 1.86 -2.67
CA ILE A 32 -3.12 0.92 -2.80
C ILE A 32 -2.39 0.83 -1.46
N THR A 33 -2.37 -0.35 -0.84
CA THR A 33 -1.67 -0.57 0.42
C THR A 33 -0.39 -1.36 0.17
N ILE A 34 0.75 -0.89 0.69
CA ILE A 34 2.05 -1.53 0.48
C ILE A 34 2.65 -1.97 1.81
N GLY A 35 2.52 -3.26 2.14
CA GLY A 35 3.35 -3.95 3.12
C GLY A 35 4.74 -4.23 2.54
N ARG A 36 5.80 -4.23 3.36
CA ARG A 36 7.16 -4.38 2.81
C ARG A 36 8.17 -4.83 3.85
N GLN A 37 9.09 -5.69 3.46
CA GLN A 37 10.28 -6.00 4.22
C GLN A 37 11.27 -4.82 4.22
N SER A 38 12.11 -4.73 5.26
CA SER A 38 13.23 -3.79 5.30
C SER A 38 14.23 -4.13 4.19
N GLY A 39 14.75 -3.13 3.48
CA GLY A 39 15.66 -3.34 2.34
C GLY A 39 15.02 -3.85 1.06
N SER A 40 13.70 -4.10 1.01
CA SER A 40 13.00 -4.51 -0.21
C SER A 40 12.70 -3.35 -1.17
N SER A 41 13.10 -2.13 -0.87
CA SER A 41 12.77 -0.92 -1.63
C SER A 41 11.27 -0.61 -1.77
N GLY A 42 10.41 -1.25 -0.97
CA GLY A 42 8.94 -1.08 -1.09
C GLY A 42 8.47 0.37 -0.91
N ARG A 43 9.17 1.21 -0.11
CA ARG A 43 8.87 2.65 -0.05
C ARG A 43 9.18 3.34 -1.39
N LYS A 44 10.33 3.02 -2.00
CA LYS A 44 10.72 3.60 -3.29
C LYS A 44 9.79 3.19 -4.42
N VAL A 45 9.34 1.94 -4.41
CA VAL A 45 8.27 1.44 -5.32
C VAL A 45 7.00 2.28 -5.13
N GLY A 46 6.57 2.51 -3.89
CA GLY A 46 5.39 3.33 -3.60
C GLY A 46 5.55 4.78 -4.05
N GLU A 47 6.72 5.40 -3.86
CA GLU A 47 7.03 6.75 -4.31
C GLU A 47 6.96 6.87 -5.83
N LEU A 48 7.57 5.94 -6.56
CA LEU A 48 7.56 5.93 -8.02
C LEU A 48 6.16 5.64 -8.59
N LEU A 49 5.41 4.75 -7.95
CA LEU A 49 4.02 4.48 -8.33
C LEU A 49 3.11 5.70 -8.06
N ALA A 50 3.32 6.40 -6.94
CA ALA A 50 2.59 7.63 -6.60
C ALA A 50 2.84 8.75 -7.62
N GLU A 51 4.09 8.92 -8.03
CA GLU A 51 4.48 9.87 -9.09
C GLU A 51 3.80 9.50 -10.42
N ARG A 52 3.89 8.23 -10.84
CA ARG A 52 3.30 7.75 -12.10
C ARG A 52 1.79 7.92 -12.17
N LEU A 53 1.09 7.65 -11.06
CA LEU A 53 -0.37 7.73 -10.99
C LEU A 53 -0.89 9.09 -10.53
N SER A 54 0.00 10.02 -10.20
CA SER A 54 -0.34 11.33 -9.60
C SER A 54 -1.21 11.19 -8.34
N LEU A 55 -0.91 10.20 -7.50
CA LEU A 55 -1.63 9.91 -6.26
C LEU A 55 -0.83 10.38 -5.03
N PRO A 56 -1.51 10.86 -3.98
CA PRO A 56 -0.88 11.10 -2.69
C PRO A 56 -0.35 9.80 -2.09
N LEU A 57 0.81 9.91 -1.42
CA LEU A 57 1.44 8.79 -0.71
C LEU A 57 1.49 9.10 0.77
N TYR A 58 0.96 8.18 1.57
CA TYR A 58 0.88 8.27 3.01
C TYR A 58 1.77 7.20 3.68
N GLY A 59 2.88 7.63 4.21
CA GLY A 59 3.75 6.84 5.07
C GLY A 59 3.84 7.43 6.48
N LYS A 60 4.90 7.09 7.22
CA LYS A 60 5.11 7.56 8.61
C LYS A 60 5.05 9.08 8.71
N ALA A 61 5.89 9.78 7.96
CA ALA A 61 6.07 11.22 8.08
C ALA A 61 4.79 11.99 7.67
N GLU A 62 4.15 11.55 6.60
CA GLU A 62 2.94 12.16 6.08
C GLU A 62 1.77 12.01 7.08
N LEU A 63 1.60 10.82 7.65
CA LEU A 63 0.54 10.55 8.64
C LEU A 63 0.78 11.29 9.96
N GLN A 64 2.03 11.37 10.43
CA GLN A 64 2.38 12.15 11.60
C GLN A 64 2.04 13.62 11.42
N LYS A 65 2.44 14.20 10.28
CA LYS A 65 2.16 15.61 9.96
C LYS A 65 0.65 15.92 9.89
N ILE A 66 -0.16 14.98 9.38
CA ILE A 66 -1.62 15.13 9.33
C ILE A 66 -2.23 15.08 10.75
N ALA A 67 -1.67 14.26 11.63
CA ALA A 67 -2.14 14.12 12.99
C ALA A 67 -1.71 15.27 13.91
N GLU A 68 -0.66 16.02 13.55
CA GLU A 68 -0.22 17.19 14.34
C GLU A 68 -1.36 18.20 14.54
N GLY A 69 -1.63 18.53 15.80
CA GLY A 69 -2.68 19.48 16.15
C GLY A 69 -4.10 18.90 16.21
N THR A 70 -4.27 17.59 16.09
CA THR A 70 -5.55 16.93 16.38
C THR A 70 -5.66 16.55 17.86
N ASP A 71 -6.88 16.53 18.40
CA ASP A 71 -7.13 16.25 19.82
C ASP A 71 -6.69 14.82 20.23
N ASP A 72 -6.61 13.90 19.30
CA ASP A 72 -6.21 12.50 19.48
C ASP A 72 -4.76 12.21 19.09
N TYR A 73 -3.93 13.24 18.93
CA TYR A 73 -2.54 13.09 18.49
C TYR A 73 -1.75 12.11 19.35
N GLU A 74 -1.85 12.20 20.67
CA GLU A 74 -1.13 11.31 21.59
C GLU A 74 -1.51 9.84 21.41
N GLU A 75 -2.79 9.55 21.09
CA GLU A 75 -3.28 8.19 20.88
C GLU A 75 -2.80 7.59 19.55
N VAL A 76 -2.64 8.41 18.52
CA VAL A 76 -2.22 7.94 17.19
C VAL A 76 -0.72 8.00 16.96
N GLN A 77 0.02 8.79 17.75
CA GLN A 77 1.46 8.99 17.57
C GLN A 77 2.23 7.68 17.64
N ALA A 78 2.07 6.90 18.69
CA ALA A 78 2.77 5.63 18.89
C ALA A 78 2.50 4.65 17.73
N PHE A 79 1.27 4.65 17.19
CA PHE A 79 0.90 3.87 16.02
C PHE A 79 1.59 4.39 14.76
N TYR A 80 1.60 5.70 14.52
CA TYR A 80 2.26 6.26 13.34
C TYR A 80 3.79 6.13 13.41
N GLU A 81 4.36 6.08 14.59
CA GLU A 81 5.81 5.88 14.79
C GLU A 81 6.26 4.42 14.69
N GLU A 82 5.32 3.45 14.67
CA GLU A 82 5.62 2.02 14.83
C GLU A 82 6.47 1.79 16.10
N GLU A 83 6.10 2.47 17.19
CA GLU A 83 6.82 2.27 18.44
C GLU A 83 6.79 0.80 18.88
N PRO A 84 7.89 0.32 19.49
CA PRO A 84 7.92 -1.01 20.04
C PRO A 84 6.83 -1.18 21.10
N VAL A 85 5.96 -2.14 20.90
CA VAL A 85 4.91 -2.45 21.87
C VAL A 85 5.55 -3.03 23.12
N ASN A 86 5.31 -2.40 24.26
CA ASN A 86 5.79 -2.94 25.55
C ASN A 86 5.30 -4.37 25.73
N SER A 87 6.19 -5.28 26.14
CA SER A 87 5.88 -6.71 26.30
C SER A 87 4.73 -6.99 27.26
N LEU A 88 4.56 -6.17 28.29
CA LEU A 88 3.43 -6.26 29.22
C LEU A 88 2.13 -5.82 28.56
N LEU A 89 2.12 -4.68 27.86
CA LEU A 89 0.96 -4.21 27.10
C LEU A 89 0.59 -5.19 25.99
N TYR A 90 1.58 -5.78 25.33
CA TYR A 90 1.40 -6.84 24.35
C TYR A 90 0.71 -8.06 24.97
N ALA A 91 1.18 -8.54 26.12
CA ALA A 91 0.56 -9.68 26.81
C ALA A 91 -0.90 -9.38 27.25
N ILE A 92 -1.15 -8.17 27.76
CA ILE A 92 -2.50 -7.72 28.13
C ILE A 92 -3.41 -7.65 26.91
N ALA A 93 -2.98 -7.04 25.82
CA ALA A 93 -3.76 -6.92 24.59
C ALA A 93 -4.03 -8.27 23.93
N MET A 94 -3.14 -9.26 24.10
CA MET A 94 -3.34 -10.63 23.60
C MET A 94 -4.25 -11.47 24.50
N SER A 95 -4.40 -11.08 25.77
CA SER A 95 -5.26 -11.80 26.76
C SER A 95 -6.64 -11.19 26.92
N GLN A 96 -6.83 -9.91 26.60
CA GLN A 96 -8.11 -9.21 26.71
C GLN A 96 -8.80 -9.06 25.35
N PHE A 97 -10.12 -9.09 25.42
CA PHE A 97 -11.05 -9.05 24.28
C PHE A 97 -10.81 -7.89 23.30
N GLU A 98 -10.50 -8.20 22.20
CA GLU A 98 -10.68 -8.02 20.75
C GLU A 98 -11.04 -6.64 20.19
N GLN A 99 -11.55 -5.64 20.85
CA GLN A 99 -12.25 -4.60 20.09
C GLN A 99 -11.65 -3.18 20.10
N GLU A 100 -10.66 -2.86 20.91
CA GLU A 100 -10.27 -1.46 21.06
C GLU A 100 -8.85 -1.08 20.59
N VAL A 101 -7.93 -2.04 20.51
CA VAL A 101 -6.56 -1.74 20.08
C VAL A 101 -6.55 -1.36 18.60
N GLY A 102 -6.13 -0.14 18.32
CA GLY A 102 -6.07 0.37 16.94
C GLY A 102 -7.34 1.02 16.42
N ARG A 103 -8.45 1.06 17.16
CA ARG A 103 -9.72 1.63 16.69
C ARG A 103 -9.56 3.07 16.18
N ILE A 104 -8.97 3.95 16.97
CA ILE A 104 -8.78 5.36 16.59
C ILE A 104 -7.82 5.51 15.42
N PRO A 105 -6.58 4.99 15.45
CA PRO A 105 -5.68 5.13 14.30
C PRO A 105 -6.22 4.45 13.03
N PHE A 106 -6.95 3.35 13.12
CA PHE A 106 -7.57 2.71 11.95
C PHE A 106 -8.69 3.57 11.37
N GLN A 107 -9.51 4.17 12.22
CA GLN A 107 -10.56 5.09 11.79
C GLN A 107 -9.96 6.31 11.07
N ARG A 108 -8.90 6.92 11.62
CA ARG A 108 -8.21 8.06 10.99
C ARG A 108 -7.66 7.71 9.61
N ILE A 109 -7.08 6.52 9.44
CA ILE A 109 -6.62 6.07 8.12
C ILE A 109 -7.78 5.87 7.14
N ARG A 110 -8.92 5.31 7.59
CA ARG A 110 -10.13 5.19 6.76
C ARG A 110 -10.69 6.55 6.34
N GLU A 111 -10.78 7.50 7.28
CA GLU A 111 -11.24 8.87 7.01
C GLU A 111 -10.35 9.58 6.00
N LEU A 112 -9.03 9.37 6.07
CA LEU A 112 -8.08 9.91 5.12
C LEU A 112 -8.32 9.32 3.72
N ALA A 113 -8.35 7.99 3.61
CA ALA A 113 -8.52 7.29 2.33
C ALA A 113 -9.94 7.42 1.75
N SER A 114 -10.93 7.87 2.53
CA SER A 114 -12.27 8.13 2.01
C SER A 114 -12.37 9.39 1.14
N LYS A 115 -11.40 10.28 1.25
CA LYS A 115 -11.41 11.59 0.57
C LYS A 115 -10.92 11.52 -0.87
N GLU A 116 -9.97 10.62 -1.16
CA GLU A 116 -9.31 10.53 -2.45
C GLU A 116 -8.64 9.17 -2.66
N SER A 117 -8.33 8.84 -3.90
CA SER A 117 -7.46 7.71 -4.23
C SER A 117 -6.06 7.96 -3.67
N CYS A 118 -5.43 6.94 -3.06
CA CYS A 118 -4.15 7.12 -2.40
C CYS A 118 -3.31 5.84 -2.30
N ILE A 119 -2.04 6.02 -1.98
CA ILE A 119 -1.10 4.94 -1.66
C ILE A 119 -0.73 5.04 -0.18
N ILE A 120 -0.84 3.93 0.56
CA ILE A 120 -0.52 3.87 1.99
C ILE A 120 0.59 2.86 2.25
N ILE A 121 1.67 3.32 2.88
CA ILE A 121 2.85 2.48 3.16
C ILE A 121 2.84 1.97 4.61
N GLY A 122 2.59 0.68 4.79
CA GLY A 122 2.57 0.03 6.10
C GLY A 122 1.32 0.36 6.93
N ARG A 123 1.51 0.58 8.24
CA ARG A 123 0.44 1.02 9.17
C ARG A 123 -0.79 0.10 9.18
N CYS A 124 -0.55 -1.20 9.04
CA CYS A 124 -1.62 -2.19 8.97
C CYS A 124 -2.66 -1.90 7.88
N ALA A 125 -2.34 -1.05 6.87
CA ALA A 125 -3.32 -0.62 5.88
C ALA A 125 -3.94 -1.79 5.11
N GLY A 126 -3.18 -2.84 4.77
CA GLY A 126 -3.72 -4.04 4.15
C GLY A 126 -4.81 -4.72 4.99
N HIS A 127 -4.67 -4.69 6.32
CA HIS A 127 -5.70 -5.19 7.24
C HIS A 127 -6.89 -4.24 7.35
N ILE A 128 -6.63 -2.92 7.43
CA ILE A 128 -7.68 -1.90 7.56
C ILE A 128 -8.66 -1.95 6.39
N PHE A 129 -8.14 -2.19 5.18
CA PHE A 129 -8.92 -2.21 3.94
C PHE A 129 -9.15 -3.60 3.36
N ARG A 130 -9.03 -4.66 4.17
CA ARG A 130 -9.16 -6.05 3.69
C ARG A 130 -10.52 -6.37 3.06
N GLU A 131 -11.58 -5.71 3.51
CA GLU A 131 -12.95 -5.89 3.01
C GLU A 131 -13.35 -4.80 1.98
N ASP A 132 -12.47 -3.86 1.67
CA ASP A 132 -12.75 -2.78 0.72
C ASP A 132 -12.45 -3.27 -0.71
N PRO A 133 -13.46 -3.37 -1.59
CA PRO A 133 -13.28 -3.85 -2.96
C PRO A 133 -12.45 -2.89 -3.83
N GLU A 134 -12.27 -1.65 -3.40
CA GLU A 134 -11.46 -0.64 -4.07
C GLU A 134 -10.01 -0.62 -3.56
N ALA A 135 -9.68 -1.48 -2.60
CA ALA A 135 -8.31 -1.64 -2.12
C ALA A 135 -7.53 -2.68 -2.94
N VAL A 136 -6.27 -2.37 -3.19
CA VAL A 136 -5.26 -3.29 -3.73
C VAL A 136 -4.19 -3.49 -2.68
N ARG A 137 -4.05 -4.72 -2.20
CA ARG A 137 -3.15 -5.07 -1.09
C ARG A 137 -1.90 -5.74 -1.62
N VAL A 138 -0.77 -5.07 -1.44
CA VAL A 138 0.53 -5.49 -2.00
C VAL A 138 1.53 -5.72 -0.87
N PHE A 139 2.38 -6.75 -1.02
CA PHE A 139 3.54 -6.97 -0.19
C PHE A 139 4.83 -7.02 -1.03
N ILE A 140 5.80 -6.18 -0.69
CA ILE A 140 7.09 -6.11 -1.39
C ILE A 140 8.15 -6.79 -0.53
N HIS A 141 8.79 -7.82 -1.10
CA HIS A 141 9.91 -8.53 -0.49
C HIS A 141 11.14 -8.56 -1.40
N ALA A 142 12.24 -9.11 -0.94
CA ALA A 142 13.40 -9.44 -1.75
C ALA A 142 14.28 -10.48 -1.04
N ASP A 143 15.16 -11.12 -1.81
CA ASP A 143 16.17 -12.02 -1.26
C ASP A 143 16.97 -11.34 -0.14
N PRO A 144 17.26 -12.05 0.98
CA PRO A 144 17.99 -11.49 2.11
C PRO A 144 19.34 -10.86 1.74
N LYS A 145 20.08 -11.43 0.78
CA LYS A 145 21.39 -10.88 0.36
C LYS A 145 21.22 -9.53 -0.33
N ILE A 146 20.20 -9.41 -1.19
CA ILE A 146 19.88 -8.15 -1.90
C ILE A 146 19.46 -7.09 -0.88
N ARG A 147 18.63 -7.46 0.09
CA ARG A 147 18.19 -6.54 1.14
C ARG A 147 19.36 -6.05 2.00
N VAL A 148 20.28 -6.95 2.38
CA VAL A 148 21.51 -6.59 3.14
C VAL A 148 22.33 -5.59 2.34
N GLN A 149 22.61 -5.87 1.08
CA GLN A 149 23.38 -4.98 0.20
C GLN A 149 22.74 -3.59 0.12
N ARG A 150 21.45 -3.52 -0.13
CA ARG A 150 20.73 -2.24 -0.20
C ARG A 150 20.76 -1.44 1.10
N ILE A 151 20.75 -2.12 2.26
CA ILE A 151 20.90 -1.46 3.56
C ILE A 151 22.31 -0.98 3.79
N MET A 152 23.34 -1.79 3.42
CA MET A 152 24.73 -1.34 3.48
C MET A 152 24.96 -0.05 2.69
N GLU A 153 24.46 0.00 1.47
CA GLU A 153 24.57 1.16 0.57
C GLU A 153 23.83 2.38 1.11
N ARG A 154 22.59 2.20 1.57
CA ARG A 154 21.74 3.30 2.04
C ARG A 154 22.17 3.88 3.37
N GLU A 155 22.58 3.02 4.32
CA GLU A 155 22.88 3.42 5.71
C GLU A 155 24.39 3.52 5.99
N GLY A 156 25.25 3.15 5.03
CA GLY A 156 26.70 3.11 5.24
C GLY A 156 27.15 2.07 6.27
N LEU A 157 26.39 0.96 6.43
CA LEU A 157 26.65 -0.04 7.44
C LEU A 157 27.56 -1.17 6.93
N SER A 158 28.31 -1.81 7.85
CA SER A 158 28.93 -3.10 7.56
C SER A 158 27.88 -4.19 7.39
N GLU A 159 28.23 -5.29 6.71
CA GLU A 159 27.31 -6.41 6.44
C GLU A 159 26.66 -6.96 7.73
N THR A 160 27.46 -7.16 8.79
CA THR A 160 26.96 -7.65 10.08
C THR A 160 25.93 -6.68 10.69
N LYS A 161 26.22 -5.38 10.64
CA LYS A 161 25.29 -4.35 11.15
C LYS A 161 24.03 -4.25 10.28
N ALA A 162 24.15 -4.39 8.96
CA ALA A 162 23.03 -4.38 8.04
C ALA A 162 22.11 -5.59 8.25
N LYS A 163 22.65 -6.79 8.46
CA LYS A 163 21.88 -7.99 8.82
C LYS A 163 21.06 -7.76 10.09
N LYS A 164 21.73 -7.28 11.15
CA LYS A 164 21.05 -6.97 12.41
C LYS A 164 19.97 -5.90 12.23
N PHE A 165 20.26 -4.84 11.49
CA PHE A 165 19.27 -3.78 11.18
C PHE A 165 18.02 -4.33 10.50
N LEU A 166 18.19 -5.26 9.55
CA LEU A 166 17.05 -5.92 8.86
C LEU A 166 16.22 -6.75 9.83
N GLU A 167 16.88 -7.61 10.62
CA GLU A 167 16.23 -8.48 11.60
C GLU A 167 15.45 -7.67 12.64
N ASP A 168 16.08 -6.66 13.23
CA ASP A 168 15.43 -5.79 14.23
C ASP A 168 14.25 -5.03 13.65
N THR A 169 14.39 -4.52 12.42
CA THR A 169 13.32 -3.75 11.76
C THR A 169 12.15 -4.64 11.36
N ASP A 170 12.40 -5.80 10.75
CA ASP A 170 11.34 -6.71 10.33
C ASP A 170 10.64 -7.34 11.53
N SER A 171 11.38 -7.70 12.59
CA SER A 171 10.82 -8.19 13.86
C SER A 171 9.90 -7.16 14.52
N ARG A 172 10.31 -5.88 14.55
CA ARG A 172 9.47 -4.78 15.06
C ARG A 172 8.19 -4.64 14.25
N ARG A 173 8.26 -4.68 12.92
CA ARG A 173 7.08 -4.61 12.04
C ARG A 173 6.15 -5.80 12.22
N ALA A 174 6.69 -7.00 12.34
CA ALA A 174 5.92 -8.21 12.61
C ALA A 174 5.18 -8.12 13.95
N SER A 175 5.88 -7.71 15.01
CA SER A 175 5.30 -7.51 16.34
C SER A 175 4.22 -6.43 16.34
N PHE A 176 4.48 -5.30 15.69
CA PHE A 176 3.53 -4.21 15.51
C PHE A 176 2.27 -4.69 14.77
N HIS A 177 2.44 -5.36 13.65
CA HIS A 177 1.33 -5.88 12.87
C HIS A 177 0.49 -6.87 13.69
N LYS A 178 1.13 -7.82 14.35
CA LYS A 178 0.45 -8.82 15.19
C LYS A 178 -0.30 -8.19 16.36
N TYR A 179 0.26 -7.15 16.98
CA TYR A 179 -0.38 -6.44 18.08
C TYR A 179 -1.71 -5.80 17.66
N TYR A 180 -1.70 -5.07 16.53
CA TYR A 180 -2.88 -4.33 16.07
C TYR A 180 -3.89 -5.17 15.29
N THR A 181 -3.45 -6.23 14.59
CA THR A 181 -4.31 -6.99 13.67
C THR A 181 -4.61 -8.41 14.14
N LYS A 182 -3.84 -8.91 15.10
CA LYS A 182 -3.84 -10.33 15.54
C LYS A 182 -3.40 -11.31 14.43
N GLN A 183 -2.90 -10.80 13.29
CA GLN A 183 -2.47 -11.58 12.13
C GLN A 183 -0.94 -11.63 12.06
N GLU A 184 -0.43 -12.67 11.39
CA GLU A 184 1.00 -12.76 11.08
C GLU A 184 1.34 -11.80 9.93
N TRP A 185 2.49 -11.15 10.01
CA TRP A 185 2.92 -10.18 9.01
C TRP A 185 3.53 -10.86 7.78
N GLY A 186 3.12 -10.43 6.59
CA GLY A 186 3.71 -10.87 5.33
C GLY A 186 3.23 -12.23 4.84
N LEU A 187 2.11 -12.75 5.36
CA LEU A 187 1.48 -13.96 4.82
C LEU A 187 0.88 -13.66 3.44
N ALA A 188 1.29 -14.43 2.42
CA ALA A 188 0.87 -14.21 1.04
C ALA A 188 -0.64 -14.15 0.84
N GLN A 189 -1.40 -14.93 1.62
CA GLN A 189 -2.87 -14.99 1.56
C GLN A 189 -3.57 -13.69 1.99
N ASP A 190 -2.86 -12.80 2.69
CA ASP A 190 -3.42 -11.52 3.16
C ASP A 190 -3.24 -10.40 2.12
N TYR A 191 -2.58 -10.70 1.01
CA TYR A 191 -2.28 -9.75 -0.06
C TYR A 191 -2.77 -10.27 -1.41
N GLU A 192 -3.07 -9.35 -2.32
CA GLU A 192 -3.42 -9.70 -3.70
C GLU A 192 -2.16 -9.96 -4.53
N LEU A 193 -1.07 -9.24 -4.22
CA LEU A 193 0.22 -9.41 -4.85
C LEU A 193 1.34 -9.45 -3.81
N CYS A 194 2.22 -10.45 -3.95
CA CYS A 194 3.51 -10.50 -3.26
C CYS A 194 4.62 -10.45 -4.32
N LEU A 195 5.38 -9.35 -4.35
CA LEU A 195 6.34 -9.10 -5.43
C LEU A 195 7.79 -9.09 -4.91
N ASP A 196 8.66 -9.82 -5.62
CA ASP A 196 10.10 -9.82 -5.36
C ASP A 196 10.79 -8.68 -6.13
N SER A 197 11.05 -7.59 -5.44
CA SER A 197 11.77 -6.44 -6.00
C SER A 197 13.27 -6.68 -6.21
N GLY A 198 13.78 -7.80 -5.74
CA GLY A 198 15.15 -8.24 -6.02
C GLY A 198 15.27 -8.79 -7.44
N VAL A 199 14.23 -9.46 -7.92
CA VAL A 199 14.12 -10.02 -9.28
C VAL A 199 13.67 -8.95 -10.27
N LEU A 200 12.62 -8.20 -9.93
CA LEU A 200 11.99 -7.24 -10.84
C LEU A 200 12.74 -5.89 -10.92
N GLY A 201 13.55 -5.55 -9.92
CA GLY A 201 13.98 -4.17 -9.73
C GLY A 201 12.84 -3.27 -9.24
N ILE A 202 13.12 -1.99 -9.03
CA ILE A 202 12.11 -1.02 -8.58
C ILE A 202 11.13 -0.71 -9.71
N GLU A 203 11.64 -0.36 -10.87
CA GLU A 203 10.89 -0.02 -12.07
C GLU A 203 10.01 -1.17 -12.53
N GLY A 204 10.57 -2.39 -12.64
CA GLY A 204 9.81 -3.57 -13.02
C GLY A 204 8.70 -3.92 -12.02
N THR A 205 8.93 -3.67 -10.72
CA THR A 205 7.89 -3.85 -9.71
C THR A 205 6.74 -2.86 -9.93
N VAL A 206 7.04 -1.60 -10.26
CA VAL A 206 6.03 -0.58 -10.58
C VAL A 206 5.27 -0.94 -11.86
N GLU A 207 5.96 -1.46 -12.89
CA GLU A 207 5.29 -1.92 -14.12
C GLU A 207 4.27 -3.03 -13.82
N VAL A 208 4.67 -4.07 -13.10
CA VAL A 208 3.77 -5.17 -12.71
C VAL A 208 2.56 -4.65 -11.92
N LEU A 209 2.78 -3.70 -11.00
CA LEU A 209 1.68 -3.08 -10.26
C LEU A 209 0.75 -2.29 -11.17
N THR A 210 1.30 -1.51 -12.10
CA THR A 210 0.51 -0.71 -13.04
C THR A 210 -0.35 -1.61 -13.93
N GLU A 211 0.22 -2.70 -14.48
CA GLU A 211 -0.54 -3.67 -15.25
C GLU A 211 -1.64 -4.36 -14.43
N TYR A 212 -1.33 -4.73 -13.18
CA TYR A 212 -2.35 -5.29 -12.30
C TYR A 212 -3.52 -4.32 -12.07
N LEU A 213 -3.23 -3.04 -11.88
CA LEU A 213 -4.27 -2.01 -11.72
C LEU A 213 -5.14 -1.86 -12.97
N ARG A 214 -4.57 -2.02 -14.17
CA ARG A 214 -5.34 -2.10 -15.43
C ARG A 214 -6.27 -3.30 -15.45
N PHE A 215 -5.76 -4.49 -15.12
CA PHE A 215 -6.59 -5.70 -15.03
C PHE A 215 -7.72 -5.60 -14.00
N ARG A 216 -7.51 -4.85 -12.92
CA ARG A 216 -8.54 -4.56 -11.92
C ARG A 216 -9.54 -3.47 -12.38
N GLY A 217 -9.32 -2.84 -13.52
CA GLY A 217 -10.17 -1.78 -14.05
C GLY A 217 -10.06 -0.45 -13.29
N PHE A 218 -8.93 -0.20 -12.63
CA PHE A 218 -8.63 1.09 -12.00
C PHE A 218 -7.96 2.08 -12.96
N LEU A 219 -7.32 1.57 -14.00
CA LEU A 219 -6.67 2.36 -15.04
C LEU A 219 -7.25 1.99 -16.39
N GLY A 220 -7.39 2.99 -17.28
CA GLY A 220 -7.80 2.76 -18.67
C GLY A 220 -6.74 1.97 -19.44
N ASN A 221 -7.16 1.27 -20.49
CA ASN A 221 -6.25 0.68 -21.47
C ASN A 221 -5.71 1.82 -22.34
N GLU A 222 -4.40 2.01 -22.34
CA GLU A 222 -3.72 2.85 -23.35
C GLU A 222 -3.69 2.14 -24.70
#